data_9642521969fcb177e0fd57cd41aff56b
#
_entry.id   9642521969fcb177e0fd57cd41aff56b
#
_cell.length_a   1.000
_cell.length_b   1.000
_cell.length_c   1.000
_cell.angle_alpha   90.00
_cell.angle_beta   90.00
_cell.angle_gamma   90.00
#
_symmetry.space_group_name_H-M   'P 1'
#
loop_
_entity.id
_entity.type
_entity.pdbx_description
1 polymer ?
#
loop_
_entity_poly.entity_id
_entity_poly.type
_entity_poly.pdbx_seq_one_letter_code
_entity_poly.pdbx_strand_id
1 'polypeptide(L)'
;LLAGEVDALPIKGFDFGNSPWEIDQADLQDRELILRTTNGVVATLKAQDSKEVLVAGLVNAEATVNYLRQQNPPTVVLVASHPTGDEDVACAEYMRHLLGGEGVSYANARERTLNARAAKKFYDGTHPRLRPEDIEAAASSDGPGALIMRVRFDPIPCITAHPAPQD
;
A
#
# COMPACT_ATOMS: atom_id res chain seq x y z
N LEU A 1 7.54 -16.75 -6.86
CA LEU A 1 8.53 -15.70 -6.64
C LEU A 1 8.50 -15.21 -5.20
N LEU A 2 9.63 -14.76 -4.69
CA LEU A 2 9.78 -14.23 -3.34
C LEU A 2 10.16 -12.76 -3.41
N ALA A 3 9.42 -11.90 -2.69
CA ALA A 3 9.74 -10.48 -2.55
C ALA A 3 9.69 -10.05 -1.09
N GLY A 4 10.49 -9.07 -0.71
CA GLY A 4 10.39 -8.53 0.63
C GLY A 4 11.65 -7.92 1.20
N GLU A 5 11.47 -7.43 2.42
CA GLU A 5 12.50 -6.70 3.16
C GLU A 5 12.53 -7.08 4.65
N VAL A 6 13.67 -6.83 5.24
CA VAL A 6 13.88 -6.73 6.70
C VAL A 6 14.64 -5.43 6.94
N ASP A 7 14.08 -4.55 7.74
CA ASP A 7 14.65 -3.22 8.03
C ASP A 7 14.95 -2.41 6.75
N ALA A 8 14.04 -2.49 5.77
CA ALA A 8 14.12 -1.90 4.44
C ALA A 8 15.21 -2.49 3.51
N LEU A 9 15.93 -3.53 3.93
CA LEU A 9 16.93 -4.17 3.10
C LEU A 9 16.38 -5.46 2.46
N PRO A 10 16.69 -5.72 1.18
CA PRO A 10 16.28 -6.93 0.51
C PRO A 10 16.75 -8.19 1.22
N ILE A 11 15.92 -9.20 1.26
CA ILE A 11 16.24 -10.49 1.91
C ILE A 11 17.16 -11.29 0.97
N LYS A 12 18.27 -11.78 1.51
CA LYS A 12 19.20 -12.60 0.73
C LYS A 12 18.51 -13.87 0.21
N GLY A 13 18.58 -14.10 -1.09
CA GLY A 13 18.01 -15.27 -1.75
C GLY A 13 16.56 -15.07 -2.22
N PHE A 14 15.97 -13.89 -2.01
CA PHE A 14 14.70 -13.53 -2.62
C PHE A 14 14.92 -13.01 -4.05
N ASP A 15 13.89 -13.15 -4.90
CA ASP A 15 13.92 -12.68 -6.28
C ASP A 15 13.90 -11.14 -6.33
N PHE A 16 13.12 -10.51 -5.44
CA PHE A 16 12.94 -9.06 -5.37
C PHE A 16 13.10 -8.53 -3.95
N GLY A 17 13.43 -7.24 -3.86
CA GLY A 17 13.27 -6.45 -2.65
C GLY A 17 11.79 -6.06 -2.40
N ASN A 18 11.59 -4.89 -1.80
CA ASN A 18 10.28 -4.27 -1.59
C ASN A 18 10.14 -2.98 -2.41
N SER A 19 10.79 -2.92 -3.56
CA SER A 19 10.79 -1.77 -4.46
C SER A 19 9.61 -1.88 -5.42
N PRO A 20 8.63 -0.95 -5.38
CA PRO A 20 7.55 -0.90 -6.35
C PRO A 20 8.08 -0.75 -7.78
N TRP A 21 9.12 0.06 -7.97
CA TRP A 21 9.76 0.27 -9.25
C TRP A 21 10.39 -1.03 -9.80
N GLU A 22 11.09 -1.80 -8.95
CA GLU A 22 11.71 -3.08 -9.36
C GLU A 22 10.64 -4.12 -9.76
N ILE A 23 9.54 -4.17 -9.00
CA ILE A 23 8.43 -5.10 -9.24
C ILE A 23 7.67 -4.73 -10.51
N ASP A 24 7.48 -3.44 -10.79
CA ASP A 24 6.80 -2.95 -12.00
C ASP A 24 7.55 -3.30 -13.30
N GLN A 25 8.88 -3.42 -13.25
CA GLN A 25 9.71 -3.82 -14.38
C GLN A 25 9.75 -5.35 -14.61
N ALA A 26 9.18 -6.14 -13.70
CA ALA A 26 9.23 -7.59 -13.74
C ALA A 26 8.04 -8.19 -14.50
N ASP A 27 8.28 -9.29 -15.21
CA ASP A 27 7.20 -10.10 -15.78
C ASP A 27 6.59 -10.99 -14.67
N LEU A 28 5.46 -10.54 -14.15
CA LEU A 28 4.71 -11.23 -13.10
C LEU A 28 3.42 -11.89 -13.64
N GLN A 29 3.21 -11.91 -14.95
CA GLN A 29 2.01 -12.50 -15.53
C GLN A 29 1.91 -13.98 -15.13
N ASP A 30 0.76 -14.39 -14.61
CA ASP A 30 0.47 -15.75 -14.14
C ASP A 30 1.44 -16.30 -13.07
N ARG A 31 2.06 -15.39 -12.29
CA ARG A 31 3.00 -15.74 -11.23
C ARG A 31 2.43 -15.39 -9.84
N GLU A 32 2.67 -16.27 -8.89
CA GLU A 32 2.42 -15.98 -7.48
C GLU A 32 3.64 -15.28 -6.87
N LEU A 33 3.38 -14.21 -6.11
CA LEU A 33 4.40 -13.47 -5.37
C LEU A 33 4.16 -13.64 -3.87
N ILE A 34 5.12 -14.26 -3.19
CA ILE A 34 5.10 -14.36 -1.73
C ILE A 34 5.82 -13.13 -1.18
N LEU A 35 5.09 -12.32 -0.43
CA LEU A 35 5.58 -11.05 0.09
C LEU A 35 5.84 -11.11 1.59
N ARG A 36 7.02 -10.65 2.01
CA ARG A 36 7.38 -10.43 3.40
C ARG A 36 7.79 -8.98 3.63
N THR A 37 7.12 -8.31 4.56
CA THR A 37 7.46 -6.94 4.97
C THR A 37 7.47 -6.80 6.49
N THR A 38 8.15 -5.77 6.99
CA THR A 38 8.26 -5.50 8.42
C THR A 38 6.94 -5.01 9.02
N ASN A 39 6.19 -4.15 8.33
CA ASN A 39 5.00 -3.47 8.87
C ASN A 39 3.69 -3.91 8.19
N GLY A 40 3.53 -3.71 6.90
CA GLY A 40 2.26 -3.88 6.20
C GLY A 40 1.65 -5.28 6.34
N VAL A 41 2.47 -6.34 6.15
CA VAL A 41 2.01 -7.73 6.30
C VAL A 41 1.57 -8.00 7.74
N VAL A 42 2.33 -7.51 8.73
CA VAL A 42 1.99 -7.71 10.15
C VAL A 42 0.68 -7.00 10.51
N ALA A 43 0.48 -5.77 10.05
CA ALA A 43 -0.78 -5.04 10.28
C ALA A 43 -1.97 -5.76 9.63
N THR A 44 -1.80 -6.24 8.40
CA THR A 44 -2.82 -6.99 7.67
C THR A 44 -3.23 -8.27 8.43
N LEU A 45 -2.27 -9.05 8.90
CA LEU A 45 -2.55 -10.29 9.66
C LEU A 45 -3.27 -10.02 10.98
N LYS A 46 -3.00 -8.88 11.64
CA LYS A 46 -3.71 -8.50 12.86
C LYS A 46 -5.17 -8.12 12.63
N ALA A 47 -5.56 -7.81 11.40
CA ALA A 47 -6.92 -7.45 11.03
C ALA A 47 -7.79 -8.66 10.65
N GLN A 48 -7.31 -9.90 10.77
CA GLN A 48 -7.96 -11.11 10.28
C GLN A 48 -9.38 -11.36 10.81
N ASP A 49 -9.69 -10.86 12.00
CA ASP A 49 -11.02 -11.01 12.59
C ASP A 49 -12.06 -9.98 12.07
N SER A 50 -11.64 -9.09 11.17
CA SER A 50 -12.54 -8.14 10.52
C SER A 50 -13.38 -8.84 9.44
N LYS A 51 -14.59 -8.36 9.19
CA LYS A 51 -15.50 -8.90 8.17
C LYS A 51 -14.85 -8.86 6.77
N GLU A 52 -14.10 -7.82 6.48
CA GLU A 52 -13.36 -7.63 5.24
C GLU A 52 -12.10 -6.81 5.52
N VAL A 53 -11.01 -7.15 4.87
CA VAL A 53 -9.74 -6.43 4.94
C VAL A 53 -9.30 -6.04 3.53
N LEU A 54 -9.00 -4.76 3.36
CA LEU A 54 -8.47 -4.19 2.12
C LEU A 54 -7.08 -3.60 2.39
N VAL A 55 -6.18 -3.75 1.43
CA VAL A 55 -4.87 -3.09 1.46
C VAL A 55 -4.91 -1.88 0.55
N ALA A 56 -4.59 -0.72 1.11
CA ALA A 56 -4.62 0.54 0.39
C ALA A 56 -3.31 1.32 0.54
N GLY A 57 -3.01 2.08 -0.48
CA GLY A 57 -2.01 3.12 -0.55
C GLY A 57 -2.56 4.27 -1.38
N LEU A 58 -1.79 5.35 -1.59
CA LEU A 58 -2.25 6.46 -2.42
C LEU A 58 -2.60 6.02 -3.85
N VAL A 59 -1.91 5.00 -4.35
CA VAL A 59 -2.07 4.43 -5.70
C VAL A 59 -3.42 3.76 -5.97
N ASN A 60 -4.20 3.45 -4.93
CA ASN A 60 -5.52 2.83 -5.05
C ASN A 60 -6.52 3.34 -4.00
N ALA A 61 -6.25 4.51 -3.41
CA ALA A 61 -7.07 5.07 -2.35
C ALA A 61 -8.49 5.40 -2.82
N GLU A 62 -8.62 6.06 -3.97
CA GLU A 62 -9.93 6.45 -4.53
C GLU A 62 -10.74 5.22 -4.94
N ALA A 63 -10.13 4.26 -5.65
CA ALA A 63 -10.76 3.01 -6.03
C ALA A 63 -11.27 2.24 -4.80
N THR A 64 -10.45 2.17 -3.75
CA THR A 64 -10.83 1.53 -2.49
C THR A 64 -11.99 2.25 -1.80
N VAL A 65 -11.96 3.59 -1.76
CA VAL A 65 -13.05 4.37 -1.16
C VAL A 65 -14.34 4.26 -1.97
N ASN A 66 -14.28 4.28 -3.30
CA ASN A 66 -15.46 4.11 -4.15
C ASN A 66 -16.09 2.73 -3.94
N TYR A 67 -15.28 1.68 -3.84
CA TYR A 67 -15.74 0.35 -3.45
C TYR A 67 -16.44 0.37 -2.08
N LEU A 68 -15.82 0.96 -1.05
CA LEU A 68 -16.41 1.05 0.29
C LEU A 68 -17.74 1.80 0.31
N ARG A 69 -17.87 2.88 -0.47
CA ARG A 69 -19.15 3.61 -0.63
C ARG A 69 -20.24 2.74 -1.20
N GLN A 70 -19.93 1.95 -2.23
CA GLN A 70 -20.91 1.03 -2.83
C GLN A 70 -21.30 -0.10 -1.88
N GLN A 71 -20.36 -0.63 -1.10
CA GLN A 71 -20.64 -1.66 -0.09
C GLN A 71 -21.40 -1.10 1.12
N ASN A 72 -21.31 0.21 1.37
CA ASN A 72 -21.97 0.92 2.47
C ASN A 72 -21.84 0.20 3.82
N PRO A 73 -20.65 -0.17 4.27
CA PRO A 73 -20.46 -0.85 5.55
C PRO A 73 -20.82 0.10 6.72
N PRO A 74 -21.35 -0.42 7.82
CA PRO A 74 -21.70 0.40 8.99
C PRO A 74 -20.50 1.06 9.66
N THR A 75 -19.31 0.50 9.46
CA THR A 75 -18.07 1.00 10.05
C THR A 75 -16.90 0.71 9.12
N VAL A 76 -16.03 1.70 8.93
CA VAL A 76 -14.74 1.59 8.27
C VAL A 76 -13.65 1.97 9.27
N VAL A 77 -12.66 1.10 9.47
CA VAL A 77 -11.48 1.38 10.28
C VAL A 77 -10.29 1.54 9.36
N LEU A 78 -9.68 2.71 9.37
CA LEU A 78 -8.46 3.01 8.62
C LEU A 78 -7.24 2.79 9.54
N VAL A 79 -6.35 1.90 9.16
CA VAL A 79 -5.19 1.49 9.96
C VAL A 79 -3.91 1.93 9.27
N ALA A 80 -3.18 2.88 9.87
CA ALA A 80 -1.79 3.16 9.49
C ALA A 80 -0.91 2.01 9.98
N SER A 81 -0.11 1.41 9.10
CA SER A 81 0.64 0.18 9.41
C SER A 81 1.79 0.41 10.39
N HIS A 82 2.27 1.66 10.50
CA HIS A 82 3.32 2.05 11.44
C HIS A 82 2.90 3.28 12.25
N PRO A 83 3.08 3.28 13.59
CA PRO A 83 2.58 4.36 14.46
C PRO A 83 3.26 5.72 14.24
N THR A 84 4.43 5.74 13.64
CA THR A 84 5.18 6.97 13.29
C THR A 84 5.38 7.14 11.77
N GLY A 85 4.69 6.34 10.96
CA GLY A 85 4.70 6.44 9.49
C GLY A 85 3.81 7.60 9.07
N ASP A 86 4.39 8.75 8.75
CA ASP A 86 3.61 9.92 8.33
C ASP A 86 2.93 9.70 6.97
N GLU A 87 3.54 8.91 6.10
CA GLU A 87 3.00 8.46 4.82
C GLU A 87 1.72 7.63 5.00
N ASP A 88 1.73 6.68 5.95
CA ASP A 88 0.58 5.82 6.23
C ASP A 88 -0.58 6.64 6.83
N VAL A 89 -0.25 7.53 7.76
CA VAL A 89 -1.23 8.42 8.39
C VAL A 89 -1.81 9.39 7.36
N ALA A 90 -0.98 9.95 6.49
CA ALA A 90 -1.43 10.86 5.44
C ALA A 90 -2.39 10.18 4.45
N CYS A 91 -2.09 8.94 4.04
CA CYS A 91 -2.98 8.14 3.21
C CYS A 91 -4.32 7.87 3.91
N ALA A 92 -4.28 7.46 5.19
CA ALA A 92 -5.49 7.21 5.97
C ALA A 92 -6.36 8.48 6.14
N GLU A 93 -5.75 9.65 6.37
CA GLU A 93 -6.45 10.93 6.45
C GLU A 93 -7.04 11.35 5.10
N TYR A 94 -6.35 11.10 4.00
CA TYR A 94 -6.88 11.31 2.65
C TYR A 94 -8.10 10.42 2.38
N MET A 95 -8.01 9.12 2.68
CA MET A 95 -9.14 8.21 2.52
C MET A 95 -10.33 8.61 3.41
N ARG A 96 -10.07 9.08 4.65
CA ARG A 96 -11.10 9.62 5.53
C ARG A 96 -11.79 10.84 4.92
N HIS A 97 -11.03 11.75 4.33
CA HIS A 97 -11.57 12.90 3.60
C HIS A 97 -12.46 12.45 2.43
N LEU A 98 -12.00 11.51 1.64
CA LEU A 98 -12.80 10.94 0.55
C LEU A 98 -14.09 10.31 1.07
N LEU A 99 -14.11 9.66 2.23
CA LEU A 99 -15.31 9.11 2.86
C LEU A 99 -16.27 10.16 3.44
N GLY A 100 -15.94 11.44 3.32
CA GLY A 100 -16.79 12.57 3.80
C GLY A 100 -16.48 12.99 5.24
N GLY A 101 -15.40 12.49 5.84
CA GLY A 101 -14.90 12.94 7.15
C GLY A 101 -13.89 14.09 7.03
N GLU A 102 -13.48 14.59 8.20
CA GLU A 102 -12.34 15.52 8.24
C GLU A 102 -11.05 14.80 7.82
N GLY A 103 -10.23 15.46 7.01
CA GLY A 103 -9.00 14.84 6.52
C GLY A 103 -8.18 15.80 5.67
N VAL A 104 -7.32 15.26 4.83
CA VAL A 104 -6.41 16.06 3.97
C VAL A 104 -6.68 15.81 2.50
N SER A 105 -6.28 16.75 1.65
CA SER A 105 -6.33 16.58 0.20
C SER A 105 -5.24 15.59 -0.28
N TYR A 106 -5.42 15.05 -1.48
CA TYR A 106 -4.38 14.24 -2.14
C TYR A 106 -3.03 14.99 -2.21
N ALA A 107 -3.05 16.28 -2.59
CA ALA A 107 -1.84 17.07 -2.68
C ALA A 107 -1.05 17.12 -1.35
N ASN A 108 -1.77 17.26 -0.23
CA ASN A 108 -1.15 17.25 1.09
C ASN A 108 -0.64 15.85 1.47
N ALA A 109 -1.43 14.81 1.22
CA ALA A 109 -1.01 13.44 1.50
C ALA A 109 0.22 13.05 0.67
N ARG A 110 0.25 13.42 -0.61
CA ARG A 110 1.41 13.23 -1.49
C ARG A 110 2.66 13.96 -0.96
N GLU A 111 2.53 15.24 -0.61
CA GLU A 111 3.63 16.02 -0.07
C GLU A 111 4.20 15.38 1.21
N ARG A 112 3.35 14.93 2.13
CA ARG A 112 3.76 14.26 3.35
C ARG A 112 4.46 12.93 3.06
N THR A 113 3.99 12.16 2.09
CA THR A 113 4.65 10.91 1.65
C THR A 113 6.05 11.17 1.10
N LEU A 114 6.20 12.16 0.21
CA LEU A 114 7.50 12.54 -0.37
C LEU A 114 8.50 13.03 0.69
N ASN A 115 8.02 13.71 1.73
CA ASN A 115 8.84 14.29 2.80
C ASN A 115 8.91 13.43 4.07
N ALA A 116 8.26 12.26 4.07
CA ALA A 116 8.25 11.38 5.23
C ALA A 116 9.66 11.02 5.71
N ARG A 117 9.80 10.81 7.01
CA ARG A 117 11.09 10.39 7.57
C ARG A 117 11.62 9.11 6.91
N ALA A 118 10.72 8.19 6.61
CA ALA A 118 11.06 6.93 5.94
C ALA A 118 11.55 7.14 4.50
N ALA A 119 11.10 8.21 3.80
CA ALA A 119 11.51 8.52 2.44
C ALA A 119 12.96 8.98 2.33
N LYS A 120 13.53 9.59 3.37
CA LYS A 120 14.86 10.23 3.31
C LYS A 120 15.95 9.29 2.82
N LYS A 121 15.95 8.03 3.28
CA LYS A 121 16.93 7.01 2.88
C LYS A 121 16.89 6.63 1.39
N PHE A 122 15.80 6.94 0.68
CA PHE A 122 15.68 6.69 -0.75
C PHE A 122 16.31 7.81 -1.58
N TYR A 123 16.54 8.98 -0.98
CA TYR A 123 17.16 10.12 -1.64
C TYR A 123 18.64 10.32 -1.29
N ASP A 124 19.14 9.71 -0.22
CA ASP A 124 20.50 9.94 0.31
C ASP A 124 21.60 9.18 -0.43
N GLY A 125 21.23 8.23 -1.32
CA GLY A 125 22.16 7.45 -2.11
C GLY A 125 23.02 6.46 -1.31
N THR A 126 22.72 6.24 -0.04
CA THR A 126 23.52 5.35 0.84
C THR A 126 23.36 3.87 0.47
N HIS A 127 22.24 3.52 -0.17
CA HIS A 127 21.97 2.15 -0.57
C HIS A 127 21.47 2.07 -2.02
N PRO A 128 22.14 1.31 -2.92
CA PRO A 128 21.84 1.32 -4.36
C PRO A 128 20.47 0.75 -4.73
N ARG A 129 19.79 0.05 -3.81
CA ARG A 129 18.45 -0.51 -4.01
C ARG A 129 17.33 0.34 -3.42
N LEU A 130 17.65 1.42 -2.72
CA LEU A 130 16.67 2.41 -2.26
C LEU A 130 16.69 3.58 -3.25
N ARG A 131 15.63 3.76 -4.00
CA ARG A 131 15.57 4.66 -5.15
C ARG A 131 14.50 5.72 -4.98
N PRO A 132 14.73 6.97 -5.41
CA PRO A 132 13.68 8.00 -5.43
C PRO A 132 12.42 7.56 -6.19
N GLU A 133 12.55 6.76 -7.23
CA GLU A 133 11.46 6.23 -8.06
C GLU A 133 10.46 5.41 -7.23
N ASP A 134 10.92 4.72 -6.18
CA ASP A 134 10.04 3.98 -5.26
C ASP A 134 9.09 4.92 -4.50
N ILE A 135 9.61 6.07 -4.07
CA ILE A 135 8.82 7.07 -3.35
C ILE A 135 7.85 7.78 -4.28
N GLU A 136 8.27 8.11 -5.49
CA GLU A 136 7.38 8.69 -6.50
C GLU A 136 6.25 7.71 -6.87
N ALA A 137 6.55 6.41 -7.04
CA ALA A 137 5.55 5.39 -7.27
C ALA A 137 4.57 5.28 -6.10
N ALA A 138 5.06 5.23 -4.85
CA ALA A 138 4.22 5.15 -3.67
C ALA A 138 3.36 6.41 -3.44
N ALA A 139 3.83 7.57 -3.90
CA ALA A 139 3.14 8.86 -3.80
C ALA A 139 2.24 9.19 -4.99
N SER A 140 2.13 8.31 -5.98
CA SER A 140 1.24 8.53 -7.13
C SER A 140 -0.23 8.37 -6.73
N SER A 141 -1.13 8.99 -7.50
CA SER A 141 -2.57 8.80 -7.37
C SER A 141 -3.04 7.56 -8.11
N ASP A 142 -4.28 7.17 -7.87
CA ASP A 142 -4.97 6.15 -8.66
C ASP A 142 -4.83 6.48 -10.15
N GLY A 143 -4.31 5.51 -10.89
CA GLY A 143 -4.24 5.56 -12.34
C GLY A 143 -5.47 4.90 -12.98
N PRO A 144 -5.62 5.00 -14.31
CA PRO A 144 -6.58 4.20 -15.04
C PRO A 144 -6.39 2.72 -14.73
N GLY A 145 -7.44 2.06 -14.25
CA GLY A 145 -7.38 0.63 -13.90
C GLY A 145 -6.88 0.35 -12.47
N ALA A 146 -6.90 1.35 -11.58
CA ALA A 146 -6.62 1.12 -10.17
C ALA A 146 -7.45 -0.05 -9.61
N LEU A 147 -6.82 -0.88 -8.80
CA LEU A 147 -7.37 -2.13 -8.33
C LEU A 147 -7.68 -2.08 -6.84
N ILE A 148 -8.75 -2.77 -6.46
CA ILE A 148 -9.06 -3.04 -5.06
C ILE A 148 -8.27 -4.27 -4.65
N MET A 149 -7.47 -4.14 -3.59
CA MET A 149 -6.63 -5.20 -3.06
C MET A 149 -7.31 -5.81 -1.84
N ARG A 150 -8.00 -6.94 -2.05
CA ARG A 150 -8.74 -7.65 -1.00
C ARG A 150 -7.90 -8.76 -0.39
N VAL A 151 -7.94 -8.86 0.94
CA VAL A 151 -7.27 -9.93 1.68
C VAL A 151 -8.23 -11.09 1.93
N ARG A 152 -7.75 -12.29 1.70
CA ARG A 152 -8.37 -13.54 2.11
C ARG A 152 -7.40 -14.27 3.04
N PHE A 153 -7.90 -14.83 4.16
CA PHE A 153 -7.06 -15.44 5.18
C PHE A 153 -7.06 -16.97 5.16
N ASP A 154 -8.00 -17.61 4.47
CA ASP A 154 -8.14 -19.05 4.42
C ASP A 154 -7.94 -19.57 2.98
N PRO A 155 -7.18 -20.66 2.77
CA PRO A 155 -6.36 -21.44 3.73
C PRO A 155 -5.03 -20.78 4.06
N ILE A 156 -4.57 -19.85 3.25
CA ILE A 156 -3.32 -19.07 3.41
C ILE A 156 -3.64 -17.60 3.16
N PRO A 157 -3.12 -16.68 3.99
CA PRO A 157 -3.31 -15.26 3.75
C PRO A 157 -2.80 -14.85 2.36
N CYS A 158 -3.68 -14.31 1.54
CA CYS A 158 -3.33 -13.82 0.22
C CYS A 158 -4.08 -12.53 -0.12
N ILE A 159 -3.49 -11.70 -0.96
CA ILE A 159 -4.09 -10.51 -1.52
C ILE A 159 -4.48 -10.82 -2.97
N THR A 160 -5.72 -10.53 -3.32
CA THR A 160 -6.21 -10.63 -4.69
C THR A 160 -6.60 -9.23 -5.19
N ALA A 161 -6.21 -8.94 -6.43
CA ALA A 161 -6.57 -7.71 -7.09
C ALA A 161 -7.92 -7.85 -7.80
N HIS A 162 -8.79 -6.88 -7.63
CA HIS A 162 -10.11 -6.82 -8.26
C HIS A 162 -10.27 -5.48 -8.98
N PRO A 163 -10.90 -5.44 -10.17
CA PRO A 163 -11.23 -4.19 -10.81
C PRO A 163 -12.06 -3.29 -9.88
N ALA A 164 -11.76 -1.98 -9.90
CA ALA A 164 -12.63 -1.02 -9.25
C ALA A 164 -14.03 -1.07 -9.90
N PRO A 165 -15.10 -0.90 -9.13
CA PRO A 165 -16.43 -0.77 -9.69
C PRO A 165 -16.45 0.36 -10.72
N GLN A 166 -17.07 0.12 -11.87
CA GLN A 166 -17.34 1.17 -12.85
C GLN A 166 -18.62 1.90 -12.42
N ASP A 167 -18.58 3.23 -12.42
CA ASP A 167 -19.75 4.09 -12.18
C ASP A 167 -20.83 3.90 -13.23
#